data_a4c71ac0c83ed983c0db41cde886b69e
#
_entry.id   a4c71ac0c83ed983c0db41cde886b69e
#
_cell.length_a   1.000
_cell.length_b   1.000
_cell.length_c   1.000
_cell.angle_alpha   90.00
_cell.angle_beta   90.00
_cell.angle_gamma   90.00
#
_symmetry.space_group_name_H-M   'P 1'
#
loop_
_entity.id
_entity.type
_entity.pdbx_description
1 polymer ?
#
loop_
_entity_poly.entity_id
_entity_poly.type
_entity_poly.pdbx_seq_one_letter_code
_entity_poly.pdbx_strand_id
1 'polypeptide(L)'
;MTTSDIRLIISDIDGTILNSQHQVSKKLQALMPLLQKRKIPFVLTSARSPKGMTAIADELTLTAPLAAYNGAYIVEQTKKGSFTELFSRPLDFTEANKVIQLAVHSFPEVAVNIYSAAEWFVPAINKWVQQEEAITEMTAREVILQDFLSNQPPIHKLLFIGSDEDIAALDAAIGRLVLMESTKYRSKSNYLEFTDKTVSKELALRELADYYQVAPNEVMAIGDHDNDLSMIAAAGFGVAMGNASEACKEKANLITVDNDHDGAAVAISDALQLEL
;
A
#
# COMPACT_ATOMS: atom_id res chain seq x y z
N MET A 1 -21.98 17.49 5.66
CA MET A 1 -21.34 16.98 6.89
C MET A 1 -20.51 18.10 7.49
N THR A 2 -20.61 18.32 8.75
CA THR A 2 -19.67 19.21 9.44
C THR A 2 -18.38 18.43 9.61
N THR A 3 -17.24 19.01 9.25
CA THR A 3 -15.89 18.46 9.38
C THR A 3 -15.50 18.11 10.83
N SER A 4 -16.40 18.36 11.78
CA SER A 4 -16.24 18.08 13.21
C SER A 4 -16.38 16.61 13.62
N ASP A 5 -16.74 15.71 12.71
CA ASP A 5 -17.05 14.31 13.03
C ASP A 5 -15.96 13.33 12.62
N ILE A 6 -14.79 13.80 12.13
CA ILE A 6 -13.68 12.93 11.72
C ILE A 6 -13.06 12.26 12.95
N ARG A 7 -13.08 10.92 12.98
CA ARG A 7 -12.57 10.09 14.08
C ARG A 7 -11.42 9.17 13.66
N LEU A 8 -11.15 9.04 12.37
CA LEU A 8 -10.07 8.24 11.80
C LEU A 8 -9.57 8.92 10.52
N ILE A 9 -8.26 8.98 10.33
CA ILE A 9 -7.62 9.45 9.09
C ILE A 9 -6.82 8.31 8.50
N ILE A 10 -7.04 8.03 7.22
CA ILE A 10 -6.30 7.03 6.45
C ILE A 10 -5.66 7.74 5.26
N SER A 11 -4.37 7.62 5.12
CA SER A 11 -3.61 8.31 4.07
C SER A 11 -2.74 7.36 3.27
N ASP A 12 -2.69 7.58 1.96
CA ASP A 12 -1.62 7.06 1.13
C ASP A 12 -0.28 7.71 1.49
N ILE A 13 0.80 7.14 0.97
CA ILE A 13 2.19 7.55 1.24
C ILE A 13 2.78 8.30 0.04
N ASP A 14 2.97 7.59 -1.07
CA ASP A 14 3.74 8.07 -2.22
C ASP A 14 2.93 9.03 -3.10
N GLY A 15 3.38 10.28 -3.24
CA GLY A 15 2.60 11.32 -3.92
C GLY A 15 1.52 11.97 -3.05
N THR A 16 1.37 11.53 -1.79
CA THR A 16 0.39 12.06 -0.84
C THR A 16 1.08 12.72 0.35
N ILE A 17 1.71 11.95 1.25
CA ILE A 17 2.42 12.52 2.41
C ILE A 17 3.91 12.72 2.16
N LEU A 18 4.45 12.06 1.15
CA LEU A 18 5.82 12.28 0.67
C LEU A 18 5.83 13.29 -0.47
N ASN A 19 6.72 14.27 -0.39
CA ASN A 19 6.99 15.22 -1.46
C ASN A 19 7.82 14.56 -2.59
N SER A 20 8.12 15.32 -3.65
CA SER A 20 8.93 14.84 -4.80
C SER A 20 10.37 14.46 -4.45
N GLN A 21 10.86 14.82 -3.26
CA GLN A 21 12.13 14.40 -2.69
C GLN A 21 12.00 13.20 -1.73
N HIS A 22 10.85 12.52 -1.69
CA HIS A 22 10.53 11.42 -0.79
C HIS A 22 10.67 11.76 0.71
N GLN A 23 10.33 13.00 1.08
CA GLN A 23 10.40 13.47 2.47
C GLN A 23 9.00 13.75 3.01
N VAL A 24 8.79 13.43 4.29
CA VAL A 24 7.59 13.81 5.04
C VAL A 24 7.65 15.29 5.40
N SER A 25 6.55 16.02 5.20
CA SER A 25 6.51 17.43 5.51
C SER A 25 6.58 17.71 7.00
N LYS A 26 7.28 18.81 7.37
CA LYS A 26 7.36 19.25 8.77
C LYS A 26 6.00 19.67 9.33
N LYS A 27 5.11 20.18 8.48
CA LYS A 27 3.74 20.52 8.90
C LYS A 27 2.95 19.27 9.27
N LEU A 28 3.09 18.19 8.48
CA LEU A 28 2.43 16.92 8.80
C LEU A 28 2.98 16.34 10.12
N GLN A 29 4.29 16.37 10.32
CA GLN A 29 4.91 15.96 11.60
C GLN A 29 4.36 16.76 12.79
N ALA A 30 4.20 18.09 12.65
CA ALA A 30 3.64 18.95 13.69
C ALA A 30 2.16 18.67 14.02
N LEU A 31 1.41 18.10 13.07
CA LEU A 31 0.00 17.70 13.30
C LEU A 31 -0.13 16.44 14.15
N MET A 32 0.85 15.52 14.13
CA MET A 32 0.71 14.21 14.79
C MET A 32 0.42 14.34 16.31
N PRO A 33 1.11 15.17 17.10
CA PRO A 33 0.77 15.37 18.52
C PRO A 33 -0.64 15.95 18.72
N LEU A 34 -1.13 16.79 17.79
CA LEU A 34 -2.47 17.38 17.87
C LEU A 34 -3.55 16.33 17.62
N LEU A 35 -3.34 15.45 16.62
CA LEU A 35 -4.23 14.31 16.35
C LEU A 35 -4.26 13.35 17.54
N GLN A 36 -3.09 13.03 18.11
CA GLN A 36 -2.98 12.18 19.30
C GLN A 36 -3.75 12.75 20.49
N LYS A 37 -3.63 14.08 20.74
CA LYS A 37 -4.38 14.76 21.80
C LYS A 37 -5.89 14.67 21.59
N ARG A 38 -6.35 14.69 20.32
CA ARG A 38 -7.77 14.52 19.94
C ARG A 38 -8.21 13.06 19.87
N LYS A 39 -7.28 12.10 20.06
CA LYS A 39 -7.51 10.67 19.92
C LYS A 39 -8.01 10.29 18.52
N ILE A 40 -7.51 10.97 17.49
CA ILE A 40 -7.79 10.65 16.07
C ILE A 40 -6.60 9.87 15.55
N PRO A 41 -6.74 8.55 15.27
CA PRO A 41 -5.68 7.76 14.66
C PRO A 41 -5.36 8.26 13.26
N PHE A 42 -4.06 8.29 12.92
CA PHE A 42 -3.57 8.53 11.57
C PHE A 42 -2.92 7.25 11.06
N VAL A 43 -3.54 6.63 10.07
CA VAL A 43 -3.14 5.32 9.53
C VAL A 43 -2.56 5.50 8.14
N LEU A 44 -1.44 4.83 7.87
CA LEU A 44 -0.85 4.76 6.54
C LEU A 44 -1.36 3.53 5.78
N THR A 45 -1.72 3.72 4.52
CA THR A 45 -2.02 2.64 3.57
C THR A 45 -1.14 2.79 2.32
N SER A 46 -0.56 1.68 1.84
CA SER A 46 0.35 1.74 0.70
C SER A 46 0.49 0.39 0.01
N ALA A 47 0.95 0.39 -1.25
CA ALA A 47 1.42 -0.81 -1.94
C ALA A 47 2.73 -1.38 -1.37
N ARG A 48 3.41 -0.65 -0.47
CA ARG A 48 4.63 -1.05 0.20
C ARG A 48 4.40 -2.21 1.16
N SER A 49 5.48 -2.93 1.49
CA SER A 49 5.49 -3.90 2.60
C SER A 49 5.45 -3.19 3.97
N PRO A 50 5.09 -3.88 5.06
CA PRO A 50 5.14 -3.29 6.40
C PRO A 50 6.52 -2.71 6.73
N LYS A 51 7.60 -3.42 6.39
CA LYS A 51 8.98 -2.95 6.61
C LYS A 51 9.30 -1.69 5.81
N GLY A 52 8.81 -1.59 4.57
CA GLY A 52 8.98 -0.40 3.72
C GLY A 52 8.19 0.83 4.19
N MET A 53 7.30 0.67 5.17
CA MET A 53 6.54 1.77 5.78
C MET A 53 7.11 2.21 7.14
N THR A 54 7.96 1.37 7.77
CA THR A 54 8.41 1.58 9.15
C THR A 54 9.14 2.92 9.36
N ALA A 55 10.06 3.30 8.46
CA ALA A 55 10.82 4.54 8.60
C ALA A 55 9.90 5.77 8.61
N ILE A 56 8.87 5.78 7.76
CA ILE A 56 7.88 6.86 7.66
C ILE A 56 7.00 6.88 8.92
N ALA A 57 6.57 5.71 9.39
CA ALA A 57 5.78 5.59 10.60
C ALA A 57 6.56 6.07 11.85
N ASP A 58 7.84 5.71 11.94
CA ASP A 58 8.74 6.15 13.01
C ASP A 58 8.96 7.68 12.95
N GLU A 59 9.17 8.26 11.76
CA GLU A 59 9.34 9.70 11.55
C GLU A 59 8.09 10.48 11.99
N LEU A 60 6.90 9.93 11.72
CA LEU A 60 5.61 10.49 12.15
C LEU A 60 5.24 10.09 13.58
N THR A 61 6.07 9.33 14.30
CA THR A 61 5.79 8.81 15.64
C THR A 61 4.43 8.09 15.76
N LEU A 62 4.07 7.34 14.72
CA LEU A 62 2.79 6.65 14.66
C LEU A 62 2.76 5.43 15.57
N THR A 63 1.62 5.25 16.24
CA THR A 63 1.29 4.03 17.00
C THR A 63 0.11 3.28 16.38
N ALA A 64 -0.47 3.82 15.32
CA ALA A 64 -1.56 3.22 14.57
C ALA A 64 -1.07 2.06 13.69
N PRO A 65 -1.95 1.12 13.31
CA PRO A 65 -1.63 0.05 12.37
C PRO A 65 -1.12 0.57 11.02
N LEU A 66 -0.41 -0.28 10.28
CA LEU A 66 0.03 -0.05 8.91
C LEU A 66 -0.76 -0.97 7.98
N ALA A 67 -1.39 -0.41 6.95
CA ALA A 67 -2.09 -1.18 5.92
C ALA A 67 -1.20 -1.34 4.69
N ALA A 68 -0.47 -2.45 4.65
CA ALA A 68 0.49 -2.79 3.61
C ALA A 68 -0.16 -3.52 2.43
N TYR A 69 0.53 -3.52 1.27
CA TYR A 69 0.09 -4.19 0.04
C TYR A 69 -1.33 -3.80 -0.38
N ASN A 70 -1.63 -2.48 -0.33
CA ASN A 70 -2.96 -1.92 -0.61
C ASN A 70 -4.09 -2.53 0.27
N GLY A 71 -3.76 -2.94 1.50
CA GLY A 71 -4.70 -3.52 2.44
C GLY A 71 -4.74 -5.04 2.50
N ALA A 72 -3.89 -5.75 1.74
CA ALA A 72 -3.79 -7.21 1.86
C ALA A 72 -3.25 -7.65 3.23
N TYR A 73 -2.51 -6.78 3.93
CA TYR A 73 -1.89 -7.10 5.20
C TYR A 73 -1.90 -5.88 6.13
N ILE A 74 -2.67 -5.94 7.21
CA ILE A 74 -2.75 -4.87 8.21
C ILE A 74 -2.09 -5.35 9.50
N VAL A 75 -1.14 -4.55 10.01
CA VAL A 75 -0.29 -4.93 11.14
C VAL A 75 -0.10 -3.79 12.13
N GLU A 76 0.06 -4.13 13.39
CA GLU A 76 0.63 -3.23 14.40
C GLU A 76 2.13 -3.44 14.53
N GLN A 77 2.87 -2.35 14.56
CA GLN A 77 4.30 -2.37 14.88
C GLN A 77 4.48 -2.46 16.39
N THR A 78 4.93 -3.59 16.91
CA THR A 78 5.11 -3.81 18.36
C THR A 78 6.49 -3.41 18.86
N LYS A 79 7.52 -3.62 18.03
CA LYS A 79 8.92 -3.22 18.23
C LYS A 79 9.51 -2.93 16.86
N LYS A 80 10.61 -2.22 16.80
CA LYS A 80 11.30 -1.96 15.55
C LYS A 80 11.52 -3.26 14.76
N GLY A 81 10.87 -3.38 13.60
CA GLY A 81 10.93 -4.55 12.72
C GLY A 81 10.11 -5.78 13.14
N SER A 82 9.28 -5.68 14.20
CA SER A 82 8.36 -6.74 14.63
C SER A 82 6.90 -6.27 14.49
N PHE A 83 6.06 -7.15 13.97
CA PHE A 83 4.67 -6.83 13.65
C PHE A 83 3.72 -7.88 14.25
N THR A 84 2.55 -7.42 14.70
CA THR A 84 1.40 -8.27 15.04
C THR A 84 0.35 -8.13 13.95
N GLU A 85 -0.09 -9.26 13.40
CA GLU A 85 -1.13 -9.29 12.38
C GLU A 85 -2.48 -8.90 12.99
N LEU A 86 -3.19 -7.97 12.34
CA LEU A 86 -4.58 -7.62 12.63
C LEU A 86 -5.52 -8.15 11.55
N PHE A 87 -5.10 -8.10 10.29
CA PHE A 87 -5.86 -8.56 9.15
C PHE A 87 -4.91 -9.10 8.08
N SER A 88 -5.34 -10.18 7.41
CA SER A 88 -4.56 -10.87 6.40
C SER A 88 -5.47 -11.36 5.28
N ARG A 89 -5.18 -10.97 4.05
CA ARG A 89 -5.84 -11.40 2.82
C ARG A 89 -4.78 -11.88 1.83
N PRO A 90 -4.26 -13.11 2.02
CA PRO A 90 -3.31 -13.69 1.08
C PRO A 90 -4.02 -14.11 -0.22
N LEU A 91 -3.23 -14.23 -1.28
CA LEU A 91 -3.59 -14.87 -2.54
C LEU A 91 -4.08 -16.31 -2.31
N ASP A 92 -4.99 -16.79 -3.15
CA ASP A 92 -5.20 -18.23 -3.29
C ASP A 92 -3.86 -18.90 -3.64
N PHE A 93 -3.43 -19.83 -2.79
CA PHE A 93 -2.11 -20.46 -2.92
C PHE A 93 -1.97 -21.22 -4.25
N THR A 94 -3.04 -21.86 -4.72
CA THR A 94 -3.02 -22.62 -5.98
C THR A 94 -2.80 -21.70 -7.17
N GLU A 95 -3.47 -20.54 -7.19
CA GLU A 95 -3.30 -19.54 -8.25
C GLU A 95 -1.93 -18.87 -8.18
N ALA A 96 -1.48 -18.46 -6.97
CA ALA A 96 -0.15 -17.91 -6.78
C ALA A 96 0.95 -18.86 -7.24
N ASN A 97 0.87 -20.14 -6.86
CA ASN A 97 1.83 -21.15 -7.29
C ASN A 97 1.84 -21.33 -8.81
N LYS A 98 0.66 -21.41 -9.48
CA LYS A 98 0.58 -21.47 -10.94
C LYS A 98 1.30 -20.33 -11.62
N VAL A 99 1.10 -19.10 -11.13
CA VAL A 99 1.71 -17.90 -11.70
C VAL A 99 3.21 -17.86 -11.45
N ILE A 100 3.66 -18.22 -10.24
CA ILE A 100 5.08 -18.34 -9.91
C ILE A 100 5.78 -19.36 -10.82
N GLN A 101 5.20 -20.56 -10.96
CA GLN A 101 5.78 -21.61 -11.81
C GLN A 101 5.82 -21.19 -13.28
N LEU A 102 4.78 -20.53 -13.79
CA LEU A 102 4.77 -19.98 -15.15
C LEU A 102 5.93 -18.98 -15.34
N ALA A 103 6.09 -18.04 -14.41
CA ALA A 103 7.13 -17.02 -14.49
C ALA A 103 8.53 -17.65 -14.47
N VAL A 104 8.82 -18.51 -13.49
CA VAL A 104 10.14 -19.13 -13.32
C VAL A 104 10.53 -20.02 -14.51
N HIS A 105 9.58 -20.80 -15.09
CA HIS A 105 9.91 -21.73 -16.15
C HIS A 105 9.91 -21.10 -17.55
N SER A 106 9.05 -20.11 -17.79
CA SER A 106 8.85 -19.54 -19.13
C SER A 106 9.45 -18.16 -19.33
N PHE A 107 9.80 -17.47 -18.24
CA PHE A 107 10.31 -16.10 -18.25
C PHE A 107 11.53 -15.95 -17.31
N PRO A 108 12.65 -16.67 -17.58
CA PRO A 108 13.79 -16.75 -16.66
C PRO A 108 14.50 -15.40 -16.42
N GLU A 109 14.33 -14.42 -17.31
CA GLU A 109 14.88 -13.06 -17.16
C GLU A 109 14.03 -12.14 -16.26
N VAL A 110 12.81 -12.56 -15.89
CA VAL A 110 11.92 -11.83 -15.00
C VAL A 110 12.25 -12.17 -13.54
N ALA A 111 12.42 -11.14 -12.71
CA ALA A 111 12.52 -11.34 -11.28
C ALA A 111 11.15 -11.67 -10.70
N VAL A 112 11.08 -12.74 -9.92
CA VAL A 112 9.88 -13.14 -9.16
C VAL A 112 10.07 -12.73 -7.71
N ASN A 113 9.32 -11.72 -7.27
CA ASN A 113 9.36 -11.21 -5.91
C ASN A 113 8.10 -11.67 -5.18
N ILE A 114 8.28 -12.38 -4.07
CA ILE A 114 7.21 -12.98 -3.27
C ILE A 114 7.15 -12.27 -1.93
N TYR A 115 6.07 -11.54 -1.67
CA TYR A 115 5.85 -10.88 -0.40
C TYR A 115 4.91 -11.72 0.48
N SER A 116 5.45 -12.19 1.61
CA SER A 116 4.74 -13.01 2.59
C SER A 116 4.88 -12.38 3.97
N ALA A 117 3.76 -12.01 4.57
CA ALA A 117 3.74 -11.19 5.79
C ALA A 117 4.63 -9.94 5.62
N ALA A 118 5.57 -9.69 6.51
CA ALA A 118 6.47 -8.54 6.40
C ALA A 118 7.78 -8.84 5.61
N GLU A 119 7.94 -10.06 5.09
CA GLU A 119 9.18 -10.52 4.46
C GLU A 119 9.07 -10.53 2.92
N TRP A 120 10.22 -10.34 2.28
CA TRP A 120 10.38 -10.38 0.83
C TRP A 120 11.31 -11.55 0.45
N PHE A 121 10.78 -12.49 -0.34
CA PHE A 121 11.46 -13.68 -0.80
C PHE A 121 11.63 -13.67 -2.32
N VAL A 122 12.75 -14.23 -2.78
CA VAL A 122 13.06 -14.40 -4.20
C VAL A 122 13.66 -15.77 -4.46
N PRO A 123 13.39 -16.40 -5.63
CA PRO A 123 14.06 -17.63 -6.02
C PRO A 123 15.54 -17.45 -6.36
N ALA A 124 15.92 -16.24 -6.81
CA ALA A 124 17.30 -15.87 -7.15
C ALA A 124 17.48 -14.36 -7.10
N ILE A 125 18.66 -13.93 -6.69
CA ILE A 125 19.07 -12.53 -6.74
C ILE A 125 19.60 -12.22 -8.15
N ASN A 126 18.90 -11.38 -8.89
CA ASN A 126 19.30 -10.89 -10.22
C ASN A 126 19.37 -9.35 -10.24
N LYS A 127 19.68 -8.77 -11.39
CA LYS A 127 19.81 -7.29 -11.55
C LYS A 127 18.55 -6.53 -11.16
N TRP A 128 17.36 -7.11 -11.40
CA TRP A 128 16.08 -6.45 -11.10
C TRP A 128 15.79 -6.48 -9.59
N VAL A 129 16.13 -7.59 -8.92
CA VAL A 129 16.04 -7.67 -7.46
C VAL A 129 17.00 -6.66 -6.81
N GLN A 130 18.26 -6.59 -7.27
CA GLN A 130 19.24 -5.62 -6.76
C GLN A 130 18.79 -4.16 -6.97
N GLN A 131 18.17 -3.87 -8.12
CA GLN A 131 17.60 -2.56 -8.37
C GLN A 131 16.44 -2.24 -7.40
N GLU A 132 15.57 -3.22 -7.15
CA GLU A 132 14.43 -3.04 -6.23
C GLU A 132 14.90 -2.94 -4.77
N GLU A 133 15.94 -3.67 -4.37
CA GLU A 133 16.59 -3.50 -3.06
C GLU A 133 17.10 -2.07 -2.86
N ALA A 134 17.75 -1.50 -3.89
CA ALA A 134 18.24 -0.12 -3.85
C ALA A 134 17.12 0.93 -3.79
N ILE A 135 15.98 0.67 -4.46
CA ILE A 135 14.81 1.57 -4.46
C ILE A 135 14.07 1.52 -3.12
N THR A 136 13.89 0.32 -2.57
CA THR A 136 13.05 0.10 -1.38
C THR A 136 13.82 0.14 -0.08
N GLU A 137 15.17 0.16 -0.15
CA GLU A 137 16.07 0.02 1.01
C GLU A 137 15.80 -1.26 1.82
N MET A 138 15.22 -2.26 1.18
CA MET A 138 14.94 -3.57 1.76
C MET A 138 15.88 -4.62 1.17
N THR A 139 16.14 -5.68 1.92
CA THR A 139 16.93 -6.83 1.46
C THR A 139 16.02 -8.01 1.19
N ALA A 140 16.08 -8.57 -0.02
CA ALA A 140 15.39 -9.78 -0.38
C ALA A 140 16.07 -11.01 0.25
N ARG A 141 15.25 -12.02 0.58
CA ARG A 141 15.74 -13.31 1.08
C ARG A 141 15.68 -14.34 -0.06
N GLU A 142 16.83 -14.82 -0.50
CA GLU A 142 16.89 -15.91 -1.45
C GLU A 142 16.44 -17.22 -0.81
N VAL A 143 15.59 -17.99 -1.49
CA VAL A 143 15.03 -19.24 -0.99
C VAL A 143 15.04 -20.32 -2.06
N ILE A 144 15.16 -21.58 -1.64
CA ILE A 144 14.86 -22.71 -2.51
C ILE A 144 13.34 -22.73 -2.72
N LEU A 145 12.89 -22.34 -3.92
CA LEU A 145 11.48 -22.09 -4.20
C LEU A 145 10.59 -23.30 -3.88
N GLN A 146 11.05 -24.52 -4.19
CA GLN A 146 10.30 -25.75 -3.91
C GLN A 146 10.07 -25.93 -2.41
N ASP A 147 11.09 -25.71 -1.60
CA ASP A 147 11.00 -25.84 -0.13
C ASP A 147 10.09 -24.77 0.47
N PHE A 148 10.24 -23.52 -0.03
CA PHE A 148 9.40 -22.42 0.37
C PHE A 148 7.91 -22.68 0.10
N LEU A 149 7.58 -23.08 -1.11
CA LEU A 149 6.20 -23.34 -1.54
C LEU A 149 5.59 -24.60 -0.90
N SER A 150 6.42 -25.61 -0.53
CA SER A 150 5.93 -26.81 0.15
C SER A 150 5.26 -26.53 1.50
N ASN A 151 5.64 -25.42 2.15
CA ASN A 151 5.05 -24.98 3.41
C ASN A 151 3.77 -24.15 3.23
N GLN A 152 3.33 -23.88 2.01
CA GLN A 152 2.16 -23.07 1.68
C GLN A 152 2.09 -21.74 2.45
N PRO A 153 3.13 -20.89 2.41
CA PRO A 153 3.13 -19.64 3.16
C PRO A 153 2.02 -18.70 2.67
N PRO A 154 1.47 -17.83 3.53
CA PRO A 154 0.54 -16.80 3.09
C PRO A 154 1.27 -15.81 2.17
N ILE A 155 0.91 -15.73 0.90
CA ILE A 155 1.49 -14.80 -0.07
C ILE A 155 0.52 -13.62 -0.27
N HIS A 156 0.93 -12.41 0.11
CA HIS A 156 0.07 -11.23 0.04
C HIS A 156 0.19 -10.48 -1.29
N LYS A 157 1.38 -10.55 -1.91
CA LYS A 157 1.65 -9.93 -3.20
C LYS A 157 2.75 -10.69 -3.94
N LEU A 158 2.59 -10.84 -5.26
CA LEU A 158 3.68 -11.13 -6.17
C LEU A 158 3.99 -9.87 -6.98
N LEU A 159 5.28 -9.61 -7.18
CA LEU A 159 5.75 -8.53 -8.04
C LEU A 159 6.75 -9.11 -9.03
N PHE A 160 6.43 -8.98 -10.31
CA PHE A 160 7.30 -9.40 -11.41
C PHE A 160 7.97 -8.17 -12.00
N ILE A 161 9.31 -8.20 -12.11
CA ILE A 161 10.11 -7.10 -12.64
C ILE A 161 10.98 -7.65 -13.77
N GLY A 162 10.95 -6.99 -14.92
CA GLY A 162 11.69 -7.41 -16.09
C GLY A 162 11.90 -6.28 -17.11
N SER A 163 12.21 -6.61 -18.34
CA SER A 163 12.08 -5.66 -19.43
C SER A 163 10.59 -5.39 -19.75
N ASP A 164 10.29 -4.27 -20.39
CA ASP A 164 8.91 -3.95 -20.80
C ASP A 164 8.32 -5.05 -21.68
N GLU A 165 9.15 -5.68 -22.54
CA GLU A 165 8.78 -6.80 -23.41
C GLU A 165 8.47 -8.06 -22.61
N ASP A 166 9.36 -8.45 -21.69
CA ASP A 166 9.17 -9.66 -20.89
C ASP A 166 7.93 -9.54 -19.99
N ILE A 167 7.73 -8.38 -19.39
CA ILE A 167 6.55 -8.12 -18.54
C ILE A 167 5.26 -8.09 -19.36
N ALA A 168 5.28 -7.54 -20.58
CA ALA A 168 4.12 -7.60 -21.46
C ALA A 168 3.79 -9.04 -21.90
N ALA A 169 4.83 -9.85 -22.17
CA ALA A 169 4.67 -11.26 -22.54
C ALA A 169 4.16 -12.11 -21.35
N LEU A 170 4.70 -11.88 -20.13
CA LEU A 170 4.24 -12.54 -18.91
C LEU A 170 2.78 -12.16 -18.59
N ASP A 171 2.45 -10.86 -18.68
CA ASP A 171 1.08 -10.37 -18.48
C ASP A 171 0.08 -11.04 -19.43
N ALA A 172 0.43 -11.15 -20.71
CA ALA A 172 -0.39 -11.87 -21.69
C ALA A 172 -0.47 -13.38 -21.40
N ALA A 173 0.60 -14.01 -20.90
CA ALA A 173 0.62 -15.41 -20.54
C ALA A 173 -0.27 -15.71 -19.32
N ILE A 174 -0.17 -14.88 -18.26
CA ILE A 174 -1.05 -14.96 -17.08
C ILE A 174 -2.51 -14.73 -17.48
N GLY A 175 -2.77 -13.81 -18.42
CA GLY A 175 -4.13 -13.55 -18.93
C GLY A 175 -4.80 -14.75 -19.63
N ARG A 176 -4.05 -15.81 -19.98
CA ARG A 176 -4.58 -17.07 -20.52
C ARG A 176 -4.87 -18.11 -19.45
N LEU A 177 -4.45 -17.88 -18.21
CA LEU A 177 -4.79 -18.75 -17.10
C LEU A 177 -6.21 -18.48 -16.61
N VAL A 178 -6.88 -19.53 -16.15
CA VAL A 178 -8.15 -19.40 -15.43
C VAL A 178 -7.81 -19.10 -13.97
N LEU A 179 -8.04 -17.85 -13.57
CA LEU A 179 -7.81 -17.33 -12.23
C LEU A 179 -9.16 -16.76 -11.72
N MET A 180 -9.63 -17.25 -10.60
CA MET A 180 -10.94 -16.91 -10.07
C MET A 180 -10.88 -15.94 -8.88
N GLU A 181 -9.78 -16.01 -8.11
CA GLU A 181 -9.65 -15.30 -6.86
C GLU A 181 -8.57 -14.20 -6.89
N SER A 182 -7.79 -14.13 -7.98
CA SER A 182 -6.68 -13.21 -8.08
C SER A 182 -6.86 -12.19 -9.19
N THR A 183 -6.19 -11.06 -9.07
CA THR A 183 -6.11 -10.01 -10.08
C THR A 183 -4.68 -9.59 -10.34
N LYS A 184 -4.44 -8.98 -11.49
CA LYS A 184 -3.14 -8.42 -11.86
C LYS A 184 -3.28 -7.02 -12.41
N TYR A 185 -2.26 -6.21 -12.21
CA TYR A 185 -2.17 -4.87 -12.80
C TYR A 185 -0.72 -4.47 -13.02
N ARG A 186 -0.49 -3.59 -13.98
CA ARG A 186 0.83 -3.03 -14.25
C ARG A 186 0.96 -1.69 -13.53
N SER A 187 1.80 -1.64 -12.50
CA SER A 187 2.09 -0.38 -11.78
C SER A 187 3.12 0.50 -12.52
N LYS A 188 3.98 -0.14 -13.36
CA LYS A 188 4.91 0.53 -14.30
C LYS A 188 5.00 -0.32 -15.58
N SER A 189 5.61 0.19 -16.62
CA SER A 189 5.81 -0.56 -17.88
C SER A 189 6.54 -1.89 -17.67
N ASN A 190 7.46 -1.93 -16.73
CA ASN A 190 8.32 -3.06 -16.39
C ASN A 190 7.98 -3.74 -15.05
N TYR A 191 6.81 -3.44 -14.45
CA TYR A 191 6.32 -4.02 -13.20
C TYR A 191 4.93 -4.61 -13.38
N LEU A 192 4.73 -5.88 -13.01
CA LEU A 192 3.44 -6.54 -12.97
C LEU A 192 3.17 -7.03 -11.56
N GLU A 193 2.11 -6.55 -10.95
CA GLU A 193 1.67 -6.93 -9.62
C GLU A 193 0.52 -7.94 -9.69
N PHE A 194 0.48 -8.86 -8.72
CA PHE A 194 -0.53 -9.89 -8.62
C PHE A 194 -0.97 -10.03 -7.17
N THR A 195 -2.26 -9.87 -6.91
CA THR A 195 -2.87 -9.83 -5.58
C THR A 195 -4.21 -10.57 -5.58
N ASP A 196 -4.77 -10.85 -4.39
CA ASP A 196 -6.17 -11.27 -4.28
C ASP A 196 -7.09 -10.20 -4.87
N LYS A 197 -8.13 -10.60 -5.59
CA LYS A 197 -9.05 -9.70 -6.32
C LYS A 197 -9.86 -8.77 -5.42
N THR A 198 -10.00 -9.11 -4.14
CA THR A 198 -10.76 -8.31 -3.17
C THR A 198 -9.91 -7.26 -2.49
N VAL A 199 -8.57 -7.33 -2.65
CA VAL A 199 -7.65 -6.39 -2.04
C VAL A 199 -7.78 -5.02 -2.69
N SER A 200 -7.99 -4.01 -1.87
CA SER A 200 -8.05 -2.60 -2.25
C SER A 200 -7.83 -1.71 -1.02
N LYS A 201 -7.47 -0.45 -1.23
CA LYS A 201 -7.41 0.51 -0.12
C LYS A 201 -8.79 0.80 0.49
N GLU A 202 -9.89 0.55 -0.24
CA GLU A 202 -11.24 0.56 0.33
C GLU A 202 -11.43 -0.58 1.35
N LEU A 203 -10.95 -1.80 1.03
CA LEU A 203 -10.97 -2.90 1.99
C LEU A 203 -10.20 -2.53 3.25
N ALA A 204 -8.99 -1.96 3.10
CA ALA A 204 -8.21 -1.46 4.24
C ALA A 204 -8.99 -0.44 5.07
N LEU A 205 -9.67 0.51 4.44
CA LEU A 205 -10.50 1.49 5.13
C LEU A 205 -11.59 0.82 5.96
N ARG A 206 -12.29 -0.17 5.40
CA ARG A 206 -13.39 -0.88 6.09
C ARG A 206 -12.87 -1.67 7.28
N GLU A 207 -11.79 -2.44 7.11
CA GLU A 207 -11.17 -3.22 8.19
C GLU A 207 -10.64 -2.31 9.31
N LEU A 208 -10.03 -1.18 8.97
CA LEU A 208 -9.56 -0.20 9.96
C LEU A 208 -10.72 0.54 10.65
N ALA A 209 -11.78 0.88 9.93
CA ALA A 209 -12.98 1.48 10.51
C ALA A 209 -13.63 0.53 11.52
N ASP A 210 -13.74 -0.75 11.19
CA ASP A 210 -14.23 -1.79 12.10
C ASP A 210 -13.32 -1.98 13.31
N TYR A 211 -12.00 -2.01 13.09
CA TYR A 211 -11.02 -2.12 14.18
C TYR A 211 -11.13 -0.97 15.19
N TYR A 212 -11.30 0.28 14.71
CA TYR A 212 -11.45 1.45 15.56
C TYR A 212 -12.91 1.71 16.01
N GLN A 213 -13.86 0.89 15.58
CA GLN A 213 -15.29 1.08 15.85
C GLN A 213 -15.77 2.48 15.41
N VAL A 214 -15.38 2.88 14.20
CA VAL A 214 -15.69 4.14 13.54
C VAL A 214 -16.51 3.84 12.30
N ALA A 215 -17.60 4.60 12.08
CA ALA A 215 -18.37 4.42 10.86
C ALA A 215 -17.61 5.01 9.65
N PRO A 216 -17.73 4.43 8.43
CA PRO A 216 -17.04 4.96 7.24
C PRO A 216 -17.29 6.45 6.97
N ASN A 217 -18.45 6.97 7.36
CA ASN A 217 -18.77 8.39 7.25
C ASN A 217 -18.04 9.30 8.26
N GLU A 218 -17.34 8.74 9.24
CA GLU A 218 -16.48 9.45 10.19
C GLU A 218 -14.98 9.30 9.82
N VAL A 219 -14.68 8.71 8.64
CA VAL A 219 -13.31 8.52 8.14
C VAL A 219 -12.97 9.61 7.14
N MET A 220 -11.78 10.20 7.30
CA MET A 220 -11.11 11.00 6.29
C MET A 220 -10.11 10.12 5.54
N ALA A 221 -10.17 10.10 4.21
CA ALA A 221 -9.23 9.37 3.36
C ALA A 221 -8.50 10.36 2.44
N ILE A 222 -7.17 10.22 2.32
CA ILE A 222 -6.33 11.11 1.51
C ILE A 222 -5.50 10.27 0.55
N GLY A 223 -5.47 10.65 -0.73
CA GLY A 223 -4.72 9.95 -1.76
C GLY A 223 -4.58 10.74 -3.05
N ASP A 224 -3.81 10.19 -4.01
CA ASP A 224 -3.49 10.87 -5.26
C ASP A 224 -3.61 9.97 -6.50
N HIS A 225 -3.59 8.65 -6.36
CA HIS A 225 -3.52 7.75 -7.51
C HIS A 225 -4.76 6.85 -7.64
N ASP A 226 -4.88 6.14 -8.76
CA ASP A 226 -6.07 5.33 -9.10
C ASP A 226 -6.37 4.22 -8.07
N ASN A 227 -5.36 3.69 -7.37
CA ASN A 227 -5.56 2.74 -6.27
C ASN A 227 -6.18 3.37 -5.01
N ASP A 228 -6.21 4.71 -4.91
CA ASP A 228 -6.85 5.47 -3.83
C ASP A 228 -8.31 5.79 -4.11
N LEU A 229 -8.71 5.73 -5.36
CA LEU A 229 -10.04 6.17 -5.82
C LEU A 229 -11.17 5.52 -5.02
N SER A 230 -11.10 4.21 -4.82
CA SER A 230 -12.13 3.48 -4.07
C SER A 230 -12.15 3.86 -2.59
N MET A 231 -10.99 4.10 -1.97
CA MET A 231 -10.87 4.57 -0.59
C MET A 231 -11.42 6.00 -0.44
N ILE A 232 -11.03 6.92 -1.34
CA ILE A 232 -11.51 8.30 -1.36
C ILE A 232 -13.04 8.33 -1.49
N ALA A 233 -13.61 7.51 -2.38
CA ALA A 233 -15.06 7.44 -2.61
C ALA A 233 -15.84 6.82 -1.44
N ALA A 234 -15.24 5.89 -0.70
CA ALA A 234 -15.87 5.18 0.42
C ALA A 234 -15.83 5.97 1.74
N ALA A 235 -14.88 6.88 1.89
CA ALA A 235 -14.75 7.71 3.09
C ALA A 235 -15.87 8.76 3.18
N GLY A 236 -16.24 9.13 4.41
CA GLY A 236 -17.12 10.26 4.65
C GLY A 236 -16.55 11.61 4.24
N PHE A 237 -15.21 11.71 4.26
CA PHE A 237 -14.49 12.88 3.80
C PHE A 237 -13.28 12.46 2.95
N GLY A 238 -13.51 12.21 1.68
CA GLY A 238 -12.48 11.88 0.70
C GLY A 238 -11.73 13.12 0.23
N VAL A 239 -10.41 13.08 0.25
CA VAL A 239 -9.52 14.16 -0.17
C VAL A 239 -8.61 13.66 -1.29
N ALA A 240 -8.62 14.36 -2.41
CA ALA A 240 -7.65 14.19 -3.49
C ALA A 240 -6.57 15.26 -3.39
N MET A 241 -5.32 14.81 -3.54
CA MET A 241 -4.18 15.72 -3.64
C MET A 241 -4.24 16.57 -4.92
N GLY A 242 -3.60 17.73 -4.94
CA GLY A 242 -3.54 18.60 -6.13
C GLY A 242 -2.89 17.92 -7.34
N ASN A 243 -1.92 17.03 -7.08
CA ASN A 243 -1.26 16.16 -8.07
C ASN A 243 -2.04 14.88 -8.41
N ALA A 244 -3.21 14.67 -7.82
CA ALA A 244 -4.00 13.45 -8.02
C ALA A 244 -4.51 13.30 -9.46
N SER A 245 -4.82 12.04 -9.83
CA SER A 245 -5.51 11.77 -11.10
C SER A 245 -6.88 12.45 -11.14
N GLU A 246 -7.35 12.81 -12.34
CA GLU A 246 -8.66 13.43 -12.51
C GLU A 246 -9.79 12.54 -11.95
N ALA A 247 -9.65 11.22 -12.08
CA ALA A 247 -10.61 10.28 -11.53
C ALA A 247 -10.74 10.37 -10.00
N CYS A 248 -9.62 10.56 -9.30
CA CYS A 248 -9.61 10.78 -7.84
C CYS A 248 -10.24 12.14 -7.49
N LYS A 249 -9.89 13.19 -8.22
CA LYS A 249 -10.45 14.54 -8.01
C LYS A 249 -11.96 14.59 -8.19
N GLU A 250 -12.50 13.88 -9.18
CA GLU A 250 -13.94 13.78 -9.43
C GLU A 250 -14.71 13.08 -8.29
N LYS A 251 -14.06 12.18 -7.54
CA LYS A 251 -14.69 11.42 -6.45
C LYS A 251 -14.50 12.07 -5.08
N ALA A 252 -13.55 12.96 -4.94
CA ALA A 252 -13.20 13.58 -3.67
C ALA A 252 -14.24 14.64 -3.23
N ASN A 253 -14.38 14.78 -1.91
CA ASN A 253 -15.15 15.88 -1.31
C ASN A 253 -14.33 17.18 -1.31
N LEU A 254 -13.01 17.06 -1.27
CA LEU A 254 -12.06 18.17 -1.26
C LEU A 254 -10.88 17.85 -2.18
N ILE A 255 -10.45 18.83 -2.96
CA ILE A 255 -9.16 18.82 -3.64
C ILE A 255 -8.26 19.79 -2.87
N THR A 256 -7.17 19.27 -2.30
CA THR A 256 -6.16 20.08 -1.61
C THR A 256 -5.04 20.50 -2.56
N VAL A 257 -4.02 21.19 -2.05
CA VAL A 257 -2.79 21.48 -2.81
C VAL A 257 -1.99 20.19 -3.03
N ASP A 258 -0.95 20.23 -3.87
CA ASP A 258 -0.14 19.06 -4.17
C ASP A 258 0.78 18.65 -3.00
N ASN A 259 1.45 17.52 -3.17
CA ASN A 259 2.34 16.94 -2.16
C ASN A 259 3.61 17.79 -1.89
N ASP A 260 4.06 18.60 -2.86
CA ASP A 260 5.19 19.52 -2.68
C ASP A 260 4.81 20.79 -1.89
N HIS A 261 3.50 21.04 -1.72
CA HIS A 261 2.94 22.17 -0.98
C HIS A 261 2.18 21.74 0.31
N ASP A 262 2.59 20.61 0.92
CA ASP A 262 2.02 20.10 2.18
C ASP A 262 0.52 19.74 2.12
N GLY A 263 -0.01 19.31 0.97
CA GLY A 263 -1.44 19.15 0.73
C GLY A 263 -2.17 18.29 1.76
N ALA A 264 -1.57 17.18 2.20
CA ALA A 264 -2.17 16.34 3.22
C ALA A 264 -2.29 17.08 4.57
N ALA A 265 -1.25 17.81 4.97
CA ALA A 265 -1.26 18.59 6.21
C ALA A 265 -2.27 19.75 6.16
N VAL A 266 -2.38 20.45 5.03
CA VAL A 266 -3.36 21.49 4.78
C VAL A 266 -4.77 20.95 4.93
N ALA A 267 -5.09 19.85 4.23
CA ALA A 267 -6.42 19.25 4.27
C ALA A 267 -6.83 18.82 5.69
N ILE A 268 -5.91 18.22 6.45
CA ILE A 268 -6.15 17.80 7.84
C ILE A 268 -6.37 19.01 8.74
N SER A 269 -5.49 20.02 8.63
CA SER A 269 -5.56 21.24 9.43
C SER A 269 -6.89 21.97 9.22
N ASP A 270 -7.30 22.18 7.97
CA ASP A 270 -8.54 22.84 7.62
C ASP A 270 -9.77 22.06 8.08
N ALA A 271 -9.81 20.73 7.79
CA ALA A 271 -10.93 19.87 8.16
C ALA A 271 -11.14 19.81 9.69
N LEU A 272 -10.06 19.79 10.46
CA LEU A 272 -10.13 19.68 11.91
C LEU A 272 -10.00 21.03 12.63
N GLN A 273 -9.87 22.14 11.91
CA GLN A 273 -9.65 23.49 12.46
C GLN A 273 -8.48 23.49 13.46
N LEU A 274 -7.32 22.99 12.99
CA LEU A 274 -6.07 22.96 13.75
C LEU A 274 -5.20 24.16 13.35
N GLU A 275 -4.70 24.92 14.31
CA GLU A 275 -3.69 25.94 14.06
C GLU A 275 -2.29 25.31 14.15
N LEU A 276 -1.46 25.54 13.13
CA LEU A 276 -0.07 25.08 13.00
C LEU A 276 0.90 26.21 13.29
#